data_a215e1b1b5c281d272cf80eded52ed3e
#
_entry.id   a215e1b1b5c281d272cf80eded52ed3e
#
_cell.length_a   1.000
_cell.length_b   1.000
_cell.length_c   1.000
_cell.angle_alpha   90.00
_cell.angle_beta   90.00
_cell.angle_gamma   90.00
#
_symmetry.space_group_name_H-M   'P 1'
#
loop_
_entity.id
_entity.type
_entity.pdbx_description
1 polymer ?
#
loop_
_entity_poly.entity_id
_entity_poly.type
_entity_poly.pdbx_seq_one_letter_code
_entity_poly.pdbx_strand_id
1 'polypeptide(L)'
;MISFRNDYSEGAHPKVLAALEKNNLITTCGYSMDDFCAEARGIVRARFSCPQADVHFMVGGTIANTTVIAAALRPWEGVIAADTGHINVHETGAIEASGHKVCAIEAPGGKLNPALVRELLRRHCDGQDEHMVLPRMVYISDATELGTIYTKSELSALHDVCREYGLYLFLDGARLPAALVAEGNDLAPADFAEYCDVFYIGGTKNGLLFGEALVITNDSLKPHFRNMIKQRGGMFAKGFLFGTQFKAYFEDDLWLTMARHAVTQAQRIQKAAAEKGYSLYAVSPTNQVFLVLSHAQIERLKQNFAFELNGRVDEDHEAARFVCSWATKPEAVDALIAAL
;
A
#
# COMPACT_ATOMS: atom_id res chain seq x y z
N MET A 1 -3.99 0.59 -27.68
CA MET A 1 -4.85 0.56 -26.49
C MET A 1 -4.17 1.34 -25.36
N ILE A 2 -4.83 2.34 -24.80
CA ILE A 2 -4.30 3.16 -23.69
C ILE A 2 -4.64 2.43 -22.38
N SER A 3 -3.65 2.25 -21.49
CA SER A 3 -3.84 1.49 -20.25
C SER A 3 -4.04 2.40 -19.04
N PHE A 4 -5.11 2.16 -18.30
CA PHE A 4 -5.40 2.65 -16.96
C PHE A 4 -5.64 1.46 -16.00
N ARG A 5 -5.06 0.30 -16.28
CA ARG A 5 -5.33 -0.92 -15.54
C ARG A 5 -4.73 -0.88 -14.14
N ASN A 6 -3.50 -0.41 -14.02
CA ASN A 6 -2.76 -0.39 -12.75
C ASN A 6 -1.61 0.64 -12.80
N ASP A 7 -0.91 0.79 -11.68
CA ASP A 7 0.22 1.70 -11.48
C ASP A 7 1.59 1.00 -11.45
N TYR A 8 1.69 -0.21 -12.02
CA TYR A 8 2.92 -1.02 -12.04
C TYR A 8 3.17 -1.71 -13.40
N SER A 9 2.61 -1.16 -14.49
CA SER A 9 2.84 -1.70 -15.85
C SER A 9 4.03 -1.06 -16.56
N GLU A 10 4.48 0.11 -16.12
CA GLU A 10 5.66 0.77 -16.64
C GLU A 10 6.91 0.38 -15.83
N GLY A 11 8.10 0.62 -16.41
CA GLY A 11 9.38 0.46 -15.72
C GLY A 11 9.60 1.54 -14.64
N ALA A 12 10.85 1.84 -14.32
CA ALA A 12 11.17 2.87 -13.35
C ALA A 12 11.30 4.26 -13.99
N HIS A 13 11.14 5.28 -13.15
CA HIS A 13 11.43 6.68 -13.55
C HIS A 13 12.87 6.82 -14.08
N PRO A 14 13.12 7.64 -15.12
CA PRO A 14 14.46 7.78 -15.73
C PRO A 14 15.60 8.09 -14.75
N LYS A 15 15.36 8.92 -13.72
CA LYS A 15 16.36 9.18 -12.68
C LYS A 15 16.76 7.91 -11.90
N VAL A 16 15.80 7.00 -11.67
CA VAL A 16 16.05 5.71 -10.99
C VAL A 16 16.89 4.80 -11.89
N LEU A 17 16.54 4.70 -13.18
CA LEU A 17 17.30 3.92 -14.15
C LEU A 17 18.74 4.44 -14.28
N ALA A 18 18.93 5.76 -14.38
CA ALA A 18 20.24 6.38 -14.44
C ALA A 18 21.10 6.08 -13.18
N ALA A 19 20.49 6.07 -12.00
CA ALA A 19 21.17 5.69 -10.77
C ALA A 19 21.61 4.22 -10.77
N LEU A 20 20.76 3.32 -11.28
CA LEU A 20 21.09 1.90 -11.42
C LEU A 20 22.21 1.68 -12.42
N GLU A 21 22.18 2.33 -13.58
CA GLU A 21 23.22 2.27 -14.60
C GLU A 21 24.58 2.75 -14.05
N LYS A 22 24.59 3.91 -13.38
CA LYS A 22 25.78 4.49 -12.75
C LYS A 22 26.43 3.54 -11.76
N ASN A 23 25.65 2.79 -11.00
CA ASN A 23 26.15 1.93 -9.92
C ASN A 23 26.32 0.46 -10.34
N ASN A 24 26.01 0.11 -11.59
CA ASN A 24 25.91 -1.28 -12.08
C ASN A 24 27.19 -2.11 -11.91
N LEU A 25 28.36 -1.49 -12.03
CA LEU A 25 29.65 -2.18 -11.95
C LEU A 25 30.36 -2.06 -10.58
N ILE A 26 29.67 -1.46 -9.59
CA ILE A 26 30.23 -1.34 -8.24
C ILE A 26 30.04 -2.66 -7.51
N THR A 27 31.15 -3.22 -7.01
CA THR A 27 31.12 -4.44 -6.19
C THR A 27 30.58 -4.15 -4.80
N THR A 28 29.56 -4.89 -4.37
CA THR A 28 28.91 -4.75 -3.06
C THR A 28 28.88 -6.08 -2.32
N CYS A 29 28.66 -6.05 -1.00
CA CYS A 29 28.60 -7.26 -0.18
C CYS A 29 27.26 -8.04 -0.29
N GLY A 30 26.28 -7.54 -1.03
CA GLY A 30 25.00 -8.21 -1.25
C GLY A 30 24.03 -8.20 -0.06
N TYR A 31 22.83 -8.76 -0.28
CA TYR A 31 21.77 -8.94 0.73
C TYR A 31 21.38 -7.67 1.49
N SER A 32 21.46 -6.51 0.83
CA SER A 32 21.17 -5.18 1.40
C SER A 32 22.06 -4.80 2.59
N MET A 33 23.29 -5.33 2.67
CA MET A 33 24.27 -4.98 3.71
C MET A 33 25.32 -3.96 3.20
N ASP A 34 25.13 -3.46 2.01
CA ASP A 34 25.97 -2.50 1.31
C ASP A 34 25.68 -1.04 1.74
N ASP A 35 26.60 -0.13 1.34
CA ASP A 35 26.54 1.28 1.69
C ASP A 35 25.34 1.99 1.05
N PHE A 36 24.92 1.61 -0.17
CA PHE A 36 23.73 2.19 -0.80
C PHE A 36 22.48 1.93 0.03
N CYS A 37 22.33 0.69 0.53
CA CYS A 37 21.24 0.33 1.41
C CYS A 37 21.37 1.00 2.79
N ALA A 38 22.57 1.16 3.33
CA ALA A 38 22.79 1.85 4.61
C ALA A 38 22.37 3.33 4.52
N GLU A 39 22.79 4.02 3.45
CA GLU A 39 22.39 5.40 3.19
C GLU A 39 20.87 5.54 2.96
N ALA A 40 20.28 4.66 2.14
CA ALA A 40 18.82 4.66 1.92
C ALA A 40 18.03 4.46 3.21
N ARG A 41 18.47 3.56 4.11
CA ARG A 41 17.88 3.41 5.46
C ARG A 41 17.98 4.70 6.27
N GLY A 42 19.13 5.38 6.21
CA GLY A 42 19.33 6.68 6.85
C GLY A 42 18.34 7.73 6.36
N ILE A 43 18.12 7.79 5.05
CA ILE A 43 17.15 8.71 4.43
C ILE A 43 15.73 8.40 4.90
N VAL A 44 15.31 7.12 4.90
CA VAL A 44 13.98 6.71 5.39
C VAL A 44 13.79 7.13 6.84
N ARG A 45 14.76 6.81 7.72
CA ARG A 45 14.69 7.20 9.14
C ARG A 45 14.57 8.71 9.33
N ALA A 46 15.30 9.49 8.57
CA ALA A 46 15.26 10.94 8.65
C ALA A 46 13.91 11.50 8.15
N ARG A 47 13.40 10.99 7.03
CA ARG A 47 12.12 11.42 6.44
C ARG A 47 10.92 11.13 7.34
N PHE A 48 10.94 9.99 8.02
CA PHE A 48 9.86 9.53 8.89
C PHE A 48 10.12 9.81 10.38
N SER A 49 11.17 10.59 10.71
CA SER A 49 11.51 10.99 12.08
C SER A 49 11.66 9.82 13.06
N CYS A 50 12.18 8.68 12.58
CA CYS A 50 12.29 7.43 13.35
C CYS A 50 13.73 6.90 13.44
N PRO A 51 14.67 7.61 14.10
CA PRO A 51 16.09 7.28 14.10
C PRO A 51 16.42 5.89 14.65
N GLN A 52 15.56 5.34 15.51
CA GLN A 52 15.73 4.03 16.13
C GLN A 52 15.02 2.89 15.37
N ALA A 53 14.28 3.18 14.31
CA ALA A 53 13.57 2.16 13.57
C ALA A 53 14.52 1.25 12.77
N ASP A 54 14.16 -0.03 12.66
CA ASP A 54 14.76 -0.92 11.68
C ASP A 54 14.10 -0.70 10.32
N VAL A 55 14.93 -0.58 9.27
CA VAL A 55 14.46 -0.42 7.90
C VAL A 55 14.95 -1.59 7.06
N HIS A 56 14.04 -2.31 6.42
CA HIS A 56 14.31 -3.44 5.54
C HIS A 56 13.74 -3.17 4.15
N PHE A 57 14.42 -3.67 3.13
CA PHE A 57 13.90 -3.58 1.76
C PHE A 57 13.33 -4.93 1.35
N MET A 58 12.09 -4.92 0.86
CA MET A 58 11.34 -6.09 0.43
C MET A 58 11.07 -5.99 -1.08
N VAL A 59 10.96 -7.13 -1.76
CA VAL A 59 10.79 -7.14 -3.22
C VAL A 59 9.39 -6.72 -3.67
N GLY A 60 8.39 -6.78 -2.79
CA GLY A 60 7.02 -6.42 -3.07
C GLY A 60 6.13 -6.48 -1.82
N GLY A 61 4.88 -6.02 -1.95
CA GLY A 61 3.92 -5.91 -0.83
C GLY A 61 3.56 -7.27 -0.21
N THR A 62 3.19 -8.26 -1.02
CA THR A 62 2.78 -9.59 -0.51
C THR A 62 3.85 -10.25 0.33
N ILE A 63 5.13 -10.20 -0.09
CA ILE A 63 6.23 -10.76 0.72
C ILE A 63 6.49 -9.92 1.98
N ALA A 64 6.26 -8.61 1.94
CA ALA A 64 6.32 -7.76 3.13
C ALA A 64 5.22 -8.15 4.11
N ASN A 65 3.97 -8.24 3.66
CA ASN A 65 2.81 -8.60 4.46
C ASN A 65 2.97 -9.98 5.13
N THR A 66 3.31 -11.01 4.35
CA THR A 66 3.51 -12.37 4.88
C THR A 66 4.67 -12.45 5.86
N THR A 67 5.76 -11.69 5.61
CA THR A 67 6.93 -11.70 6.51
C THR A 67 6.62 -11.01 7.83
N VAL A 68 5.97 -9.84 7.81
CA VAL A 68 5.59 -9.10 9.02
C VAL A 68 4.63 -9.91 9.87
N ILE A 69 3.55 -10.42 9.26
CA ILE A 69 2.50 -11.15 9.97
C ILE A 69 3.08 -12.43 10.60
N ALA A 70 3.87 -13.20 9.85
CA ALA A 70 4.48 -14.42 10.37
C ALA A 70 5.60 -14.17 11.40
N ALA A 71 6.23 -13.01 11.40
CA ALA A 71 7.23 -12.64 12.40
C ALA A 71 6.59 -12.16 13.71
N ALA A 72 5.43 -11.48 13.59
CA ALA A 72 4.76 -10.83 14.72
C ALA A 72 3.83 -11.77 15.49
N LEU A 73 3.18 -12.71 14.79
CA LEU A 73 2.09 -13.50 15.33
C LEU A 73 2.52 -14.91 15.76
N ARG A 74 1.88 -15.41 16.82
CA ARG A 74 1.97 -16.81 17.24
C ARG A 74 0.98 -17.67 16.44
N PRO A 75 1.16 -19.00 16.36
CA PRO A 75 0.33 -19.89 15.51
C PRO A 75 -1.19 -19.79 15.74
N TRP A 76 -1.63 -19.39 16.94
CA TRP A 76 -3.05 -19.23 17.29
C TRP A 76 -3.56 -17.80 17.15
N GLU A 77 -2.68 -16.87 16.75
CA GLU A 77 -3.03 -15.46 16.57
C GLU A 77 -3.38 -15.15 15.12
N GLY A 78 -4.28 -14.16 14.93
CA GLY A 78 -4.74 -13.69 13.63
C GLY A 78 -4.58 -12.20 13.45
N VAL A 79 -4.81 -11.75 12.22
CA VAL A 79 -4.75 -10.34 11.82
C VAL A 79 -6.13 -9.83 11.44
N ILE A 80 -6.53 -8.68 12.00
CA ILE A 80 -7.76 -7.95 11.64
C ILE A 80 -7.49 -7.14 10.37
N ALA A 81 -8.36 -7.24 9.39
CA ALA A 81 -8.32 -6.42 8.17
C ALA A 81 -9.73 -6.01 7.73
N ALA A 82 -9.84 -4.95 6.93
CA ALA A 82 -11.07 -4.70 6.19
C ALA A 82 -11.37 -5.87 5.24
N ASP A 83 -12.65 -6.11 4.97
CA ASP A 83 -13.08 -7.13 4.01
C ASP A 83 -12.50 -6.91 2.61
N THR A 84 -12.29 -5.64 2.22
CA THR A 84 -11.59 -5.23 1.00
C THR A 84 -10.07 -5.22 1.11
N GLY A 85 -9.50 -5.44 2.31
CA GLY A 85 -8.07 -5.36 2.56
C GLY A 85 -7.25 -6.30 1.67
N HIS A 86 -6.11 -5.82 1.17
CA HIS A 86 -5.29 -6.53 0.17
C HIS A 86 -4.94 -7.97 0.60
N ILE A 87 -4.59 -8.17 1.87
CA ILE A 87 -4.27 -9.49 2.44
C ILE A 87 -5.46 -10.45 2.45
N ASN A 88 -6.69 -9.93 2.42
CA ASN A 88 -7.91 -10.73 2.40
C ASN A 88 -8.32 -11.14 0.97
N VAL A 89 -8.16 -10.25 -0.03
CA VAL A 89 -8.79 -10.44 -1.35
C VAL A 89 -7.80 -10.55 -2.52
N HIS A 90 -6.52 -10.13 -2.37
CA HIS A 90 -5.57 -10.00 -3.49
C HIS A 90 -4.26 -10.77 -3.30
N GLU A 91 -4.12 -11.61 -2.27
CA GLU A 91 -2.88 -12.35 -2.00
C GLU A 91 -3.03 -13.88 -2.05
N THR A 92 -4.13 -14.37 -2.61
CA THR A 92 -4.36 -15.82 -2.87
C THR A 92 -4.15 -16.68 -1.61
N GLY A 93 -4.59 -16.18 -0.44
CA GLY A 93 -4.43 -16.89 0.83
C GLY A 93 -2.99 -16.95 1.34
N ALA A 94 -2.14 -15.99 0.98
CA ALA A 94 -0.73 -15.97 1.40
C ALA A 94 -0.56 -15.86 2.91
N ILE A 95 -1.47 -15.17 3.59
CA ILE A 95 -1.46 -15.05 5.05
C ILE A 95 -1.86 -16.38 5.71
N GLU A 96 -2.92 -17.01 5.21
CA GLU A 96 -3.37 -18.33 5.68
C GLU A 96 -2.30 -19.40 5.43
N ALA A 97 -1.62 -19.35 4.28
CA ALA A 97 -0.48 -20.22 3.98
C ALA A 97 0.71 -19.98 4.91
N SER A 98 0.78 -18.82 5.56
CA SER A 98 1.78 -18.53 6.58
C SER A 98 1.39 -19.03 7.98
N GLY A 99 0.19 -19.61 8.13
CA GLY A 99 -0.32 -20.19 9.36
C GLY A 99 -1.22 -19.25 10.18
N HIS A 100 -1.65 -18.12 9.61
CA HIS A 100 -2.44 -17.10 10.32
C HIS A 100 -3.75 -16.82 9.63
N LYS A 101 -4.82 -16.64 10.41
CA LYS A 101 -6.14 -16.29 9.90
C LYS A 101 -6.23 -14.78 9.67
N VAL A 102 -6.78 -14.38 8.52
CA VAL A 102 -7.30 -13.02 8.33
C VAL A 102 -8.72 -12.97 8.93
N CYS A 103 -8.89 -12.12 9.95
CA CYS A 103 -10.18 -11.82 10.58
C CYS A 103 -10.77 -10.60 9.88
N ALA A 104 -11.45 -10.83 8.75
CA ALA A 104 -12.01 -9.76 7.93
C ALA A 104 -13.26 -9.15 8.56
N ILE A 105 -13.39 -7.82 8.43
CA ILE A 105 -14.54 -7.03 8.89
C ILE A 105 -15.06 -6.22 7.71
N GLU A 106 -16.38 -6.23 7.51
CA GLU A 106 -17.01 -5.31 6.56
C GLU A 106 -16.76 -3.86 7.03
N ALA A 107 -16.03 -3.12 6.21
CA ALA A 107 -15.53 -1.79 6.55
C ALA A 107 -15.96 -0.76 5.50
N PRO A 108 -16.88 0.15 5.83
CA PRO A 108 -17.34 1.19 4.91
C PRO A 108 -16.16 2.01 4.35
N GLY A 109 -16.10 2.12 3.02
CA GLY A 109 -15.01 2.81 2.33
C GLY A 109 -13.64 2.12 2.47
N GLY A 110 -13.60 0.85 2.89
CA GLY A 110 -12.37 0.09 3.09
C GLY A 110 -11.58 0.50 4.35
N LYS A 111 -12.18 1.30 5.25
CA LYS A 111 -11.49 1.83 6.44
C LYS A 111 -11.96 1.16 7.72
N LEU A 112 -11.03 0.57 8.45
CA LEU A 112 -11.27 0.15 9.83
C LEU A 112 -11.40 1.37 10.76
N ASN A 113 -12.15 1.20 11.83
CA ASN A 113 -12.26 2.18 12.91
C ASN A 113 -12.28 1.46 14.28
N PRO A 114 -12.07 2.18 15.38
CA PRO A 114 -12.04 1.59 16.72
C PRO A 114 -13.28 0.78 17.11
N ALA A 115 -14.48 1.18 16.66
CA ALA A 115 -15.71 0.49 16.99
C ALA A 115 -15.76 -0.90 16.33
N LEU A 116 -15.39 -1.00 15.06
CA LEU A 116 -15.30 -2.27 14.33
C LEU A 116 -14.27 -3.21 14.96
N VAL A 117 -13.09 -2.68 15.32
CA VAL A 117 -12.05 -3.46 15.98
C VAL A 117 -12.53 -4.00 17.33
N ARG A 118 -13.12 -3.14 18.19
CA ARG A 118 -13.65 -3.58 19.49
C ARG A 118 -14.76 -4.61 19.35
N GLU A 119 -15.65 -4.46 18.37
CA GLU A 119 -16.72 -5.44 18.14
C GLU A 119 -16.17 -6.81 17.73
N LEU A 120 -15.15 -6.86 16.87
CA LEU A 120 -14.53 -8.13 16.53
C LEU A 120 -13.83 -8.75 17.75
N LEU A 121 -13.07 -7.96 18.51
CA LEU A 121 -12.38 -8.43 19.72
C LEU A 121 -13.37 -8.97 20.75
N ARG A 122 -14.52 -8.30 20.94
CA ARG A 122 -15.57 -8.78 21.82
C ARG A 122 -16.04 -10.17 21.42
N ARG A 123 -16.24 -10.44 20.14
CA ARG A 123 -16.66 -11.77 19.64
C ARG A 123 -15.61 -12.85 19.87
N HIS A 124 -14.32 -12.47 19.83
CA HIS A 124 -13.21 -13.42 19.92
C HIS A 124 -12.66 -13.62 21.33
N CYS A 125 -12.86 -12.65 22.25
CA CYS A 125 -12.15 -12.60 23.51
C CYS A 125 -13.06 -12.59 24.76
N ASP A 126 -14.30 -12.08 24.68
CA ASP A 126 -15.15 -11.87 25.86
C ASP A 126 -15.60 -13.18 26.54
N GLY A 127 -15.64 -14.27 25.82
CA GLY A 127 -15.98 -15.59 26.37
C GLY A 127 -14.79 -16.38 26.89
N GLN A 128 -13.57 -15.88 26.79
CA GLN A 128 -12.34 -16.66 26.97
C GLN A 128 -12.36 -17.97 26.16
N ASP A 129 -12.96 -17.90 24.97
CA ASP A 129 -13.15 -19.05 24.11
C ASP A 129 -11.82 -19.45 23.45
N GLU A 130 -11.14 -20.45 24.04
CA GLU A 130 -9.89 -20.99 23.51
C GLU A 130 -10.03 -21.67 22.14
N HIS A 131 -11.27 -21.83 21.64
CA HIS A 131 -11.55 -22.36 20.31
C HIS A 131 -11.46 -21.30 19.21
N MET A 132 -11.44 -20.01 19.58
CA MET A 132 -11.36 -18.89 18.65
C MET A 132 -9.93 -18.45 18.42
N VAL A 133 -9.61 -18.04 17.18
CA VAL A 133 -8.35 -17.34 16.88
C VAL A 133 -8.29 -16.05 17.68
N LEU A 134 -7.17 -15.78 18.32
CA LEU A 134 -6.93 -14.57 19.08
C LEU A 134 -6.37 -13.47 18.15
N PRO A 135 -7.12 -12.41 17.82
CA PRO A 135 -6.59 -11.30 17.03
C PRO A 135 -5.46 -10.58 17.80
N ARG A 136 -4.34 -10.35 17.12
CA ARG A 136 -3.16 -9.70 17.73
C ARG A 136 -2.58 -8.56 16.90
N MET A 137 -3.09 -8.36 15.70
CA MET A 137 -2.66 -7.31 14.79
C MET A 137 -3.86 -6.69 14.08
N VAL A 138 -3.82 -5.38 13.89
CA VAL A 138 -4.68 -4.64 12.96
C VAL A 138 -3.85 -4.28 11.74
N TYR A 139 -4.32 -4.68 10.55
CA TYR A 139 -3.75 -4.33 9.26
C TYR A 139 -4.65 -3.32 8.56
N ILE A 140 -4.07 -2.24 8.10
CA ILE A 140 -4.73 -1.22 7.29
C ILE A 140 -3.89 -0.86 6.07
N SER A 141 -4.53 -0.39 5.00
CA SER A 141 -3.84 0.16 3.83
C SER A 141 -4.06 1.67 3.76
N ASP A 142 -3.00 2.43 3.44
CA ASP A 142 -3.11 3.85 3.11
C ASP A 142 -2.29 4.20 1.84
N ALA A 143 -2.96 4.58 0.74
CA ALA A 143 -4.41 4.62 0.52
C ALA A 143 -5.03 3.21 0.53
N THR A 144 -6.32 3.12 0.88
CA THR A 144 -7.06 1.85 0.87
C THR A 144 -7.28 1.31 -0.56
N GLU A 145 -7.76 0.09 -0.67
CA GLU A 145 -8.10 -0.55 -1.96
C GLU A 145 -9.22 0.18 -2.72
N LEU A 146 -10.05 0.96 -2.00
CA LEU A 146 -11.08 1.84 -2.56
C LEU A 146 -10.59 3.29 -2.78
N GLY A 147 -9.29 3.53 -2.55
CA GLY A 147 -8.66 4.83 -2.75
C GLY A 147 -9.00 5.88 -1.69
N THR A 148 -9.63 5.52 -0.59
CA THR A 148 -9.80 6.40 0.58
C THR A 148 -8.50 6.54 1.36
N ILE A 149 -8.39 7.57 2.18
CA ILE A 149 -7.21 7.83 3.01
C ILE A 149 -7.60 7.94 4.49
N TYR A 150 -6.68 7.64 5.37
CA TYR A 150 -6.85 7.87 6.80
C TYR A 150 -6.47 9.32 7.15
N THR A 151 -7.26 9.96 7.99
CA THR A 151 -6.88 11.22 8.65
C THR A 151 -6.02 10.92 9.87
N LYS A 152 -5.31 11.94 10.37
CA LYS A 152 -4.49 11.83 11.58
C LYS A 152 -5.33 11.39 12.78
N SER A 153 -6.55 11.93 12.92
CA SER A 153 -7.45 11.55 14.01
C SER A 153 -7.91 10.09 13.91
N GLU A 154 -8.16 9.57 12.71
CA GLU A 154 -8.55 8.17 12.51
C GLU A 154 -7.38 7.22 12.78
N LEU A 155 -6.16 7.55 12.32
CA LEU A 155 -4.98 6.74 12.56
C LEU A 155 -4.62 6.71 14.05
N SER A 156 -4.64 7.87 14.73
CA SER A 156 -4.43 7.98 16.18
C SER A 156 -5.46 7.15 16.96
N ALA A 157 -6.74 7.21 16.58
CA ALA A 157 -7.78 6.43 17.25
C ALA A 157 -7.61 4.92 17.07
N LEU A 158 -7.12 4.46 15.90
CA LEU A 158 -6.74 3.06 15.70
C LEU A 158 -5.51 2.67 16.53
N HIS A 159 -4.51 3.53 16.61
CA HIS A 159 -3.37 3.33 17.50
C HIS A 159 -3.82 3.13 18.94
N ASP A 160 -4.69 4.01 19.45
CA ASP A 160 -5.18 3.96 20.82
C ASP A 160 -5.90 2.63 21.14
N VAL A 161 -6.77 2.17 20.25
CA VAL A 161 -7.43 0.87 20.44
C VAL A 161 -6.44 -0.29 20.35
N CYS A 162 -5.41 -0.19 19.50
CA CYS A 162 -4.35 -1.19 19.46
C CYS A 162 -3.57 -1.23 20.79
N ARG A 163 -3.25 -0.07 21.37
CA ARG A 163 -2.60 0.00 22.70
C ARG A 163 -3.49 -0.55 23.79
N GLU A 164 -4.78 -0.21 23.81
CA GLU A 164 -5.77 -0.69 24.79
C GLU A 164 -5.84 -2.23 24.85
N TYR A 165 -5.81 -2.90 23.69
CA TYR A 165 -5.92 -4.35 23.60
C TYR A 165 -4.59 -5.08 23.35
N GLY A 166 -3.47 -4.36 23.36
CA GLY A 166 -2.15 -4.92 23.12
C GLY A 166 -1.97 -5.49 21.72
N LEU A 167 -2.62 -4.92 20.71
CA LEU A 167 -2.48 -5.29 19.30
C LEU A 167 -1.32 -4.54 18.64
N TYR A 168 -0.75 -5.12 17.59
CA TYR A 168 0.13 -4.40 16.67
C TYR A 168 -0.69 -3.64 15.64
N LEU A 169 -0.26 -2.44 15.27
CA LEU A 169 -0.80 -1.70 14.12
C LEU A 169 0.19 -1.77 12.95
N PHE A 170 -0.21 -2.44 11.89
CA PHE A 170 0.57 -2.58 10.66
C PHE A 170 -0.11 -1.83 9.50
N LEU A 171 0.61 -0.89 8.88
CA LEU A 171 0.13 -0.09 7.75
C LEU A 171 0.82 -0.53 6.46
N ASP A 172 0.03 -1.02 5.54
CA ASP A 172 0.38 -1.25 4.13
C ASP A 172 0.39 0.10 3.39
N GLY A 173 1.58 0.56 3.06
CA GLY A 173 1.81 1.81 2.36
C GLY A 173 2.14 1.63 0.88
N ALA A 174 1.58 0.62 0.20
CA ALA A 174 1.84 0.37 -1.23
C ALA A 174 1.58 1.61 -2.10
N ARG A 175 0.63 2.46 -1.68
CA ARG A 175 0.32 3.76 -2.31
C ARG A 175 0.46 4.94 -1.33
N LEU A 176 1.27 4.80 -0.30
CA LEU A 176 1.49 5.85 0.70
C LEU A 176 1.88 7.22 0.10
N PRO A 177 2.74 7.31 -0.93
CA PRO A 177 3.01 8.61 -1.54
C PRO A 177 1.79 9.26 -2.18
N ALA A 178 0.86 8.47 -2.75
CA ALA A 178 -0.39 8.99 -3.31
C ALA A 178 -1.33 9.49 -2.20
N ALA A 179 -1.40 8.78 -1.06
CA ALA A 179 -2.16 9.22 0.11
C ALA A 179 -1.60 10.54 0.68
N LEU A 180 -0.28 10.65 0.81
CA LEU A 180 0.39 11.86 1.35
C LEU A 180 0.16 13.13 0.51
N VAL A 181 -0.10 13.00 -0.79
CA VAL A 181 -0.34 14.15 -1.67
C VAL A 181 -1.81 14.33 -2.03
N ALA A 182 -2.68 13.47 -1.52
CA ALA A 182 -4.12 13.51 -1.79
C ALA A 182 -4.77 14.72 -1.12
N GLU A 183 -5.85 15.23 -1.73
CA GLU A 183 -6.68 16.25 -1.10
C GLU A 183 -7.32 15.71 0.19
N GLY A 184 -7.27 16.50 1.26
CA GLY A 184 -7.78 16.12 2.58
C GLY A 184 -6.79 15.33 3.44
N ASN A 185 -5.58 15.02 2.96
CA ASN A 185 -4.55 14.44 3.81
C ASN A 185 -4.05 15.46 4.85
N ASP A 186 -4.01 15.05 6.11
CA ASP A 186 -3.46 15.81 7.23
C ASP A 186 -2.33 15.08 7.97
N LEU A 187 -1.88 13.93 7.42
CA LEU A 187 -0.76 13.15 7.92
C LEU A 187 0.57 13.65 7.34
N ALA A 188 1.58 13.71 8.20
CA ALA A 188 2.98 13.88 7.82
C ALA A 188 3.72 12.54 7.93
N PRO A 189 4.87 12.36 7.25
CA PRO A 189 5.66 11.13 7.36
C PRO A 189 5.99 10.70 8.80
N ALA A 190 6.22 11.64 9.72
CA ALA A 190 6.51 11.34 11.12
C ALA A 190 5.35 10.66 11.86
N ASP A 191 4.09 10.94 11.46
CA ASP A 191 2.91 10.40 12.12
C ASP A 191 2.82 8.87 11.94
N PHE A 192 3.30 8.33 10.81
CA PHE A 192 3.32 6.88 10.61
C PHE A 192 4.26 6.17 11.56
N ALA A 193 5.40 6.80 11.88
CA ALA A 193 6.33 6.26 12.86
C ALA A 193 5.86 6.42 14.31
N GLU A 194 5.02 7.41 14.57
CA GLU A 194 4.40 7.64 15.88
C GLU A 194 3.29 6.63 16.17
N TYR A 195 2.43 6.36 15.18
CA TYR A 195 1.22 5.56 15.40
C TYR A 195 1.34 4.09 15.01
N CYS A 196 2.22 3.72 14.06
CA CYS A 196 2.32 2.35 13.57
C CYS A 196 3.50 1.59 14.20
N ASP A 197 3.29 0.33 14.57
CA ASP A 197 4.35 -0.60 14.99
C ASP A 197 5.21 -1.04 13.82
N VAL A 198 4.58 -1.18 12.66
CA VAL A 198 5.22 -1.49 11.38
C VAL A 198 4.47 -0.76 10.27
N PHE A 199 5.19 -0.24 9.30
CA PHE A 199 4.60 0.29 8.06
C PHE A 199 5.59 0.11 6.91
N TYR A 200 5.13 0.23 5.68
CA TYR A 200 6.08 0.33 4.57
C TYR A 200 5.74 1.44 3.58
N ILE A 201 6.76 1.91 2.90
CA ILE A 201 6.66 2.91 1.83
C ILE A 201 6.78 2.18 0.51
N GLY A 202 5.72 2.20 -0.29
CA GLY A 202 5.67 1.56 -1.58
C GLY A 202 6.57 2.24 -2.62
N GLY A 203 7.41 1.45 -3.27
CA GLY A 203 8.21 1.90 -4.41
C GLY A 203 7.72 1.33 -5.72
N THR A 204 7.28 0.08 -5.73
CA THR A 204 6.86 -0.66 -6.94
C THR A 204 5.77 0.08 -7.73
N LYS A 205 4.77 0.65 -7.06
CA LYS A 205 3.67 1.39 -7.67
C LYS A 205 3.96 2.88 -7.88
N ASN A 206 5.14 3.34 -7.45
CA ASN A 206 5.49 4.76 -7.39
C ASN A 206 6.82 5.07 -8.13
N GLY A 207 7.08 4.39 -9.24
CA GLY A 207 8.17 4.70 -10.16
C GLY A 207 9.52 4.05 -9.85
N LEU A 208 9.59 3.05 -8.97
CA LEU A 208 10.71 2.12 -8.89
C LEU A 208 10.47 0.90 -9.79
N LEU A 209 11.53 0.15 -10.12
CA LEU A 209 11.40 -1.14 -10.82
C LEU A 209 10.68 -2.16 -9.92
N PHE A 210 11.01 -2.14 -8.64
CA PHE A 210 10.43 -2.98 -7.58
C PHE A 210 10.91 -2.47 -6.23
N GLY A 211 10.20 -2.85 -5.18
CA GLY A 211 10.67 -2.70 -3.82
C GLY A 211 9.78 -1.86 -2.92
N GLU A 212 9.77 -2.28 -1.66
CA GLU A 212 9.07 -1.62 -0.57
C GLU A 212 10.07 -1.38 0.56
N ALA A 213 10.07 -0.18 1.14
CA ALA A 213 10.87 0.13 2.32
C ALA A 213 10.04 -0.12 3.59
N LEU A 214 10.25 -1.27 4.21
CA LEU A 214 9.58 -1.67 5.44
C LEU A 214 10.27 -1.04 6.65
N VAL A 215 9.50 -0.39 7.51
CA VAL A 215 9.95 0.29 8.73
C VAL A 215 9.33 -0.37 9.96
N ILE A 216 10.16 -0.80 10.91
CA ILE A 216 9.73 -1.41 12.18
C ILE A 216 10.10 -0.45 13.30
N THR A 217 9.09 0.14 13.93
CA THR A 217 9.24 1.07 15.05
C THR A 217 9.20 0.35 16.38
N ASN A 218 8.41 -0.74 16.48
CA ASN A 218 8.25 -1.52 17.71
C ASN A 218 9.44 -2.46 17.94
N ASP A 219 10.16 -2.26 19.04
CA ASP A 219 11.36 -3.02 19.37
C ASP A 219 11.12 -4.53 19.54
N SER A 220 9.92 -4.95 19.94
CA SER A 220 9.59 -6.37 20.09
C SER A 220 9.57 -7.15 18.77
N LEU A 221 9.42 -6.46 17.65
CA LEU A 221 9.35 -7.05 16.30
C LEU A 221 10.71 -7.08 15.57
N LYS A 222 11.73 -6.40 16.09
CA LYS A 222 13.06 -6.31 15.47
C LYS A 222 13.93 -7.57 15.58
N PRO A 223 13.93 -8.31 16.73
CA PRO A 223 14.82 -9.46 16.89
C PRO A 223 14.58 -10.52 15.80
N HIS A 224 15.67 -10.95 15.17
CA HIS A 224 15.66 -12.00 14.14
C HIS A 224 14.77 -11.72 12.90
N PHE A 225 14.32 -10.48 12.68
CA PHE A 225 13.46 -10.17 11.53
C PHE A 225 14.14 -10.49 10.19
N ARG A 226 15.46 -10.29 10.06
CA ARG A 226 16.22 -10.70 8.86
C ARG A 226 16.19 -12.21 8.62
N ASN A 227 16.11 -13.02 9.67
CA ASN A 227 15.94 -14.47 9.53
C ASN A 227 14.57 -14.81 8.93
N MET A 228 13.51 -14.09 9.32
CA MET A 228 12.18 -14.23 8.72
C MET A 228 12.17 -13.81 7.24
N ILE A 229 12.81 -12.70 6.89
CA ILE A 229 12.96 -12.29 5.49
C ILE A 229 13.65 -13.41 4.68
N LYS A 230 14.73 -14.00 5.20
CA LYS A 230 15.46 -15.07 4.51
C LYS A 230 14.61 -16.33 4.36
N GLN A 231 13.95 -16.76 5.42
CA GLN A 231 13.09 -17.94 5.43
C GLN A 231 11.94 -17.83 4.42
N ARG A 232 11.34 -16.64 4.30
CA ARG A 232 10.24 -16.35 3.38
C ARG A 232 10.69 -16.08 1.94
N GLY A 233 11.99 -16.16 1.64
CA GLY A 233 12.52 -15.92 0.29
C GLY A 233 12.65 -14.43 -0.08
N GLY A 234 12.36 -13.52 0.82
CA GLY A 234 12.38 -12.07 0.58
C GLY A 234 13.78 -11.43 0.60
N MET A 235 14.82 -12.20 0.95
CA MET A 235 16.19 -11.67 1.04
C MET A 235 16.89 -11.74 -0.33
N PHE A 236 16.97 -10.60 -0.99
CA PHE A 236 17.46 -10.46 -2.36
C PHE A 236 19.00 -10.41 -2.39
N ALA A 237 19.64 -11.29 -3.17
CA ALA A 237 21.12 -11.36 -3.22
C ALA A 237 21.76 -10.07 -3.73
N LYS A 238 21.20 -9.47 -4.80
CA LYS A 238 21.60 -8.16 -5.33
C LYS A 238 20.88 -7.01 -4.62
N GLY A 239 20.91 -7.02 -3.29
CA GLY A 239 20.17 -6.07 -2.46
C GLY A 239 20.53 -4.60 -2.64
N PHE A 240 21.75 -4.29 -3.15
CA PHE A 240 22.17 -2.93 -3.48
C PHE A 240 21.23 -2.22 -4.47
N LEU A 241 20.48 -3.00 -5.27
CA LEU A 241 19.48 -2.45 -6.18
C LEU A 241 18.38 -1.69 -5.43
N PHE A 242 17.97 -2.16 -4.24
CA PHE A 242 17.03 -1.43 -3.41
C PHE A 242 17.60 -0.10 -2.95
N GLY A 243 18.81 -0.13 -2.34
CA GLY A 243 19.44 1.08 -1.82
C GLY A 243 19.64 2.13 -2.91
N THR A 244 20.11 1.72 -4.09
CA THR A 244 20.28 2.60 -5.25
C THR A 244 18.97 3.25 -5.68
N GLN A 245 17.89 2.46 -5.79
CA GLN A 245 16.58 2.96 -6.20
C GLN A 245 15.99 3.90 -5.15
N PHE A 246 15.98 3.50 -3.87
CA PHE A 246 15.39 4.31 -2.80
C PHE A 246 16.16 5.60 -2.56
N LYS A 247 17.46 5.66 -2.77
CA LYS A 247 18.21 6.93 -2.76
C LYS A 247 17.71 7.88 -3.83
N ALA A 248 17.61 7.43 -5.09
CA ALA A 248 17.10 8.25 -6.18
C ALA A 248 15.63 8.63 -5.98
N TYR A 249 14.85 7.75 -5.36
CA TYR A 249 13.43 7.95 -5.07
C TYR A 249 13.16 9.11 -4.11
N PHE A 250 13.99 9.23 -3.07
CA PHE A 250 13.86 10.30 -2.07
C PHE A 250 14.64 11.57 -2.43
N GLU A 251 15.55 11.52 -3.41
CA GLU A 251 16.29 12.68 -3.87
C GLU A 251 15.34 13.72 -4.50
N ASP A 252 15.49 14.99 -4.13
CA ASP A 252 14.68 16.12 -4.61
C ASP A 252 13.17 15.89 -4.49
N ASP A 253 12.73 15.13 -3.50
CA ASP A 253 11.32 14.76 -3.30
C ASP A 253 10.68 14.11 -4.56
N LEU A 254 11.45 13.37 -5.34
CA LEU A 254 10.99 12.71 -6.56
C LEU A 254 9.75 11.82 -6.30
N TRP A 255 9.74 11.09 -5.20
CA TRP A 255 8.64 10.21 -4.79
C TRP A 255 7.29 10.94 -4.67
N LEU A 256 7.27 12.15 -4.06
CA LEU A 256 6.06 12.98 -3.97
C LEU A 256 5.73 13.65 -5.30
N THR A 257 6.74 13.99 -6.09
CA THR A 257 6.54 14.58 -7.43
C THR A 257 5.84 13.58 -8.36
N MET A 258 6.29 12.33 -8.38
CA MET A 258 5.66 11.24 -9.13
C MET A 258 4.23 10.96 -8.66
N ALA A 259 4.02 10.93 -7.35
CA ALA A 259 2.70 10.73 -6.76
C ALA A 259 1.74 11.88 -7.09
N ARG A 260 2.18 13.14 -6.98
CA ARG A 260 1.35 14.31 -7.36
C ARG A 260 0.93 14.25 -8.82
N HIS A 261 1.83 13.85 -9.72
CA HIS A 261 1.47 13.66 -11.13
C HIS A 261 0.35 12.62 -11.28
N ALA A 262 0.52 11.43 -10.71
CA ALA A 262 -0.47 10.35 -10.79
C ALA A 262 -1.83 10.76 -10.20
N VAL A 263 -1.84 11.38 -9.03
CA VAL A 263 -3.05 11.88 -8.37
C VAL A 263 -3.72 12.96 -9.21
N THR A 264 -2.95 13.95 -9.70
CA THR A 264 -3.51 15.02 -10.54
C THR A 264 -4.21 14.46 -11.78
N GLN A 265 -3.63 13.48 -12.46
CA GLN A 265 -4.23 12.86 -13.63
C GLN A 265 -5.52 12.10 -13.28
N ALA A 266 -5.53 11.36 -12.19
CA ALA A 266 -6.72 10.65 -11.73
C ALA A 266 -7.86 11.61 -11.33
N GLN A 267 -7.54 12.69 -10.62
CA GLN A 267 -8.55 13.68 -10.21
C GLN A 267 -9.18 14.40 -11.42
N ARG A 268 -8.44 14.59 -12.52
CA ARG A 268 -9.02 15.10 -13.79
C ARG A 268 -10.07 14.14 -14.33
N ILE A 269 -9.81 12.84 -14.34
CA ILE A 269 -10.75 11.81 -14.80
C ILE A 269 -11.99 11.80 -13.90
N GLN A 270 -11.81 11.74 -12.57
CA GLN A 270 -12.92 11.69 -11.61
C GLN A 270 -13.83 12.90 -11.72
N LYS A 271 -13.25 14.11 -11.81
CA LYS A 271 -13.99 15.36 -11.96
C LYS A 271 -14.80 15.36 -13.26
N ALA A 272 -14.15 15.05 -14.38
CA ALA A 272 -14.81 15.05 -15.69
C ALA A 272 -15.92 13.98 -15.77
N ALA A 273 -15.74 12.81 -15.16
CA ALA A 273 -16.76 11.78 -15.08
C ALA A 273 -18.00 12.28 -14.30
N ALA A 274 -17.78 12.92 -13.14
CA ALA A 274 -18.87 13.49 -12.33
C ALA A 274 -19.61 14.61 -13.09
N GLU A 275 -18.89 15.50 -13.77
CA GLU A 275 -19.48 16.58 -14.61
C GLU A 275 -20.31 16.03 -15.78
N LYS A 276 -19.96 14.85 -16.31
CA LYS A 276 -20.70 14.13 -17.35
C LYS A 276 -21.84 13.26 -16.80
N GLY A 277 -22.08 13.25 -15.49
CA GLY A 277 -23.18 12.53 -14.85
C GLY A 277 -22.92 11.05 -14.57
N TYR A 278 -21.66 10.59 -14.62
CA TYR A 278 -21.31 9.24 -14.19
C TYR A 278 -21.38 9.14 -12.66
N SER A 279 -21.96 8.04 -12.17
CA SER A 279 -21.94 7.72 -10.74
C SER A 279 -20.56 7.22 -10.34
N LEU A 280 -20.07 7.71 -9.18
CA LEU A 280 -18.85 7.20 -8.58
C LEU A 280 -19.19 6.02 -7.67
N TYR A 281 -18.51 4.88 -7.86
CA TYR A 281 -18.59 3.75 -6.95
C TYR A 281 -17.93 4.06 -5.61
N ALA A 282 -16.80 4.75 -5.66
CA ALA A 282 -16.12 5.32 -4.50
C ALA A 282 -15.53 6.68 -4.87
N VAL A 283 -15.56 7.63 -3.94
CA VAL A 283 -14.88 8.92 -4.08
C VAL A 283 -13.45 8.73 -3.56
N SER A 284 -12.49 8.83 -4.48
CA SER A 284 -11.07 8.63 -4.16
C SER A 284 -10.28 9.91 -4.39
N PRO A 285 -9.59 10.45 -3.39
CA PRO A 285 -8.70 11.59 -3.57
C PRO A 285 -7.32 11.18 -4.12
N THR A 286 -7.10 9.90 -4.45
CA THR A 286 -5.80 9.35 -4.82
C THR A 286 -5.62 9.16 -6.32
N ASN A 287 -4.70 8.30 -6.73
CA ASN A 287 -4.42 7.97 -8.13
C ASN A 287 -5.36 6.92 -8.74
N GLN A 288 -6.37 6.48 -8.00
CA GLN A 288 -7.38 5.52 -8.42
C GLN A 288 -8.74 6.21 -8.61
N VAL A 289 -9.50 5.85 -9.65
CA VAL A 289 -10.84 6.36 -9.92
C VAL A 289 -11.78 5.18 -10.08
N PHE A 290 -12.94 5.25 -9.44
CA PHE A 290 -13.94 4.18 -9.44
C PHE A 290 -15.26 4.69 -9.98
N LEU A 291 -15.66 4.21 -11.16
CA LEU A 291 -16.90 4.60 -11.83
C LEU A 291 -17.89 3.44 -11.87
N VAL A 292 -19.17 3.73 -11.73
CA VAL A 292 -20.24 2.79 -12.04
C VAL A 292 -20.51 2.88 -13.54
N LEU A 293 -20.29 1.80 -14.28
CA LEU A 293 -20.48 1.74 -15.73
C LEU A 293 -21.45 0.63 -16.12
N SER A 294 -22.33 0.91 -17.07
CA SER A 294 -23.16 -0.11 -17.69
C SER A 294 -22.32 -1.03 -18.58
N HIS A 295 -22.81 -2.24 -18.84
CA HIS A 295 -22.15 -3.20 -19.73
C HIS A 295 -21.87 -2.59 -21.12
N ALA A 296 -22.80 -1.79 -21.66
CA ALA A 296 -22.60 -1.11 -22.94
C ALA A 296 -21.48 -0.07 -22.90
N GLN A 297 -21.37 0.70 -21.80
CA GLN A 297 -20.27 1.65 -21.60
C GLN A 297 -18.91 0.93 -21.45
N ILE A 298 -18.89 -0.18 -20.71
CA ILE A 298 -17.70 -1.02 -20.56
C ILE A 298 -17.21 -1.52 -21.90
N GLU A 299 -18.06 -2.12 -22.72
CA GLU A 299 -17.69 -2.66 -24.03
C GLU A 299 -17.22 -1.56 -24.99
N ARG A 300 -17.86 -0.38 -24.97
CA ARG A 300 -17.43 0.80 -25.75
C ARG A 300 -16.04 1.27 -25.34
N LEU A 301 -15.78 1.42 -24.04
CA LEU A 301 -14.49 1.91 -23.53
C LEU A 301 -13.36 0.91 -23.73
N LYS A 302 -13.62 -0.38 -23.57
CA LYS A 302 -12.64 -1.47 -23.79
C LYS A 302 -12.08 -1.53 -25.22
N GLN A 303 -12.74 -0.90 -26.20
CA GLN A 303 -12.20 -0.84 -27.56
C GLN A 303 -10.87 -0.07 -27.64
N ASN A 304 -10.71 0.96 -26.79
CA ASN A 304 -9.55 1.86 -26.83
C ASN A 304 -8.76 1.89 -25.51
N PHE A 305 -9.38 1.52 -24.37
CA PHE A 305 -8.81 1.65 -23.03
C PHE A 305 -8.81 0.31 -22.32
N ALA A 306 -7.72 0.07 -21.58
CA ALA A 306 -7.63 -1.05 -20.64
C ALA A 306 -7.82 -0.53 -19.21
N PHE A 307 -8.75 -1.11 -18.46
CA PHE A 307 -9.06 -0.84 -17.07
C PHE A 307 -9.53 -2.13 -16.37
N GLU A 308 -9.69 -2.12 -15.07
CA GLU A 308 -10.14 -3.29 -14.32
C GLU A 308 -11.60 -3.15 -13.86
N LEU A 309 -12.28 -4.28 -13.73
CA LEU A 309 -13.60 -4.35 -13.10
C LEU A 309 -13.43 -4.77 -11.65
N ASN A 310 -14.08 -4.04 -10.75
CA ASN A 310 -13.92 -4.17 -9.30
C ASN A 310 -15.15 -4.77 -8.62
N GLY A 311 -15.99 -5.47 -9.42
CA GLY A 311 -17.16 -6.18 -8.97
C GLY A 311 -18.47 -5.62 -9.50
N ARG A 312 -19.51 -6.44 -9.35
CA ARG A 312 -20.87 -6.13 -9.79
C ARG A 312 -21.54 -5.14 -8.83
N VAL A 313 -22.20 -4.13 -9.37
CA VAL A 313 -23.01 -3.16 -8.60
C VAL A 313 -24.47 -3.58 -8.59
N ASP A 314 -25.03 -3.88 -9.78
CA ASP A 314 -26.38 -4.39 -9.98
C ASP A 314 -26.46 -5.30 -11.23
N GLU A 315 -27.68 -5.56 -11.76
CA GLU A 315 -27.83 -6.42 -12.93
C GLU A 315 -27.20 -5.87 -14.19
N ASP A 316 -27.16 -4.55 -14.35
CA ASP A 316 -26.74 -3.84 -15.56
C ASP A 316 -25.39 -3.11 -15.43
N HIS A 317 -24.85 -2.99 -14.19
CA HIS A 317 -23.68 -2.15 -13.90
C HIS A 317 -22.59 -2.89 -13.12
N GLU A 318 -21.36 -2.51 -13.44
CA GLU A 318 -20.15 -2.92 -12.72
C GLU A 318 -19.34 -1.69 -12.25
N ALA A 319 -18.60 -1.88 -11.15
CA ALA A 319 -17.58 -0.93 -10.72
C ALA A 319 -16.34 -1.06 -11.62
N ALA A 320 -15.98 0.00 -12.32
CA ALA A 320 -14.80 0.05 -13.16
C ALA A 320 -13.73 0.91 -12.48
N ARG A 321 -12.51 0.35 -12.35
CA ARG A 321 -11.36 1.03 -11.75
C ARG A 321 -10.39 1.48 -12.82
N PHE A 322 -10.09 2.79 -12.83
CA PHE A 322 -9.04 3.40 -13.63
C PHE A 322 -7.91 3.86 -12.70
N VAL A 323 -6.68 3.54 -13.04
CA VAL A 323 -5.51 3.87 -12.22
C VAL A 323 -4.53 4.71 -13.05
N CYS A 324 -4.10 5.84 -12.50
CA CYS A 324 -3.04 6.64 -13.07
C CYS A 324 -1.70 6.33 -12.36
N SER A 325 -0.63 6.28 -13.12
CA SER A 325 0.73 6.08 -12.64
C SER A 325 1.58 7.34 -12.79
N TRP A 326 2.80 7.28 -12.29
CA TRP A 326 3.83 8.31 -12.51
C TRP A 326 4.10 8.59 -14.00
N ALA A 327 3.82 7.63 -14.87
CA ALA A 327 4.08 7.71 -16.32
C ALA A 327 2.82 8.01 -17.15
N THR A 328 1.66 8.16 -16.52
CA THR A 328 0.40 8.42 -17.21
C THR A 328 0.48 9.76 -17.97
N LYS A 329 0.32 9.71 -19.30
CA LYS A 329 0.41 10.89 -20.15
C LYS A 329 -0.86 11.72 -20.06
N PRO A 330 -0.78 13.07 -19.98
CA PRO A 330 -1.96 13.95 -19.99
C PRO A 330 -2.88 13.71 -21.19
N GLU A 331 -2.31 13.44 -22.38
CA GLU A 331 -3.06 13.20 -23.62
C GLU A 331 -3.86 11.89 -23.55
N ALA A 332 -3.38 10.89 -22.81
CA ALA A 332 -4.11 9.65 -22.57
C ALA A 332 -5.34 9.90 -21.67
N VAL A 333 -5.20 10.79 -20.69
CA VAL A 333 -6.30 11.23 -19.82
C VAL A 333 -7.32 12.04 -20.62
N ASP A 334 -6.88 12.96 -21.49
CA ASP A 334 -7.77 13.74 -22.37
C ASP A 334 -8.57 12.81 -23.28
N ALA A 335 -7.94 11.80 -23.86
CA ALA A 335 -8.60 10.81 -24.69
C ALA A 335 -9.67 10.01 -23.92
N LEU A 336 -9.38 9.59 -22.67
CA LEU A 336 -10.35 8.89 -21.82
C LEU A 336 -11.52 9.81 -21.47
N ILE A 337 -11.25 11.05 -21.05
CA ILE A 337 -12.28 12.03 -20.72
C ILE A 337 -13.19 12.32 -21.92
N ALA A 338 -12.61 12.40 -23.14
CA ALA A 338 -13.42 12.60 -24.36
C ALA A 338 -14.31 11.39 -24.68
N ALA A 339 -13.89 10.18 -24.28
CA ALA A 339 -14.64 8.94 -24.51
C ALA A 339 -15.71 8.64 -23.43
N LEU A 340 -15.59 9.18 -22.23
CA LEU A 340 -16.63 9.18 -21.22
C LEU A 340 -17.82 10.06 -21.65
#